data_f5f834dab2a4d1e29f603b1659719b19
#
_entry.id   f5f834dab2a4d1e29f603b1659719b19
#
_cell.length_a   1.000
_cell.length_b   1.000
_cell.length_c   1.000
_cell.angle_alpha   90.00
_cell.angle_beta   90.00
_cell.angle_gamma   90.00
#
_symmetry.space_group_name_H-M   'P 1'
#
loop_
_entity.id
_entity.type
_entity.pdbx_description
1 polymer ?
#
loop_
_entity_poly.entity_id
_entity_poly.type
_entity_poly.pdbx_seq_one_letter_code
_entity_poly.pdbx_strand_id
1 'polypeptide(L)'
;MKGVFFCCILTMWMVSCKTAKESVSLTGVKWVAESLNGKEVKFKEGMSEVFITLEAKDKKVFGRAGCNRFFGAYELNEAQLSFSGMGATKMACPDMDIETTFFKVLEDTKSFVIKNDKLMLKDDNNVIAVFKAQKETSKKE
;
A
#
# COMPACT_ATOMS: atom_id res chain seq x y z
N MET A 1 -15.44 60.66 41.90
CA MET A 1 -15.96 59.27 41.84
C MET A 1 -15.46 58.63 40.55
N LYS A 2 -14.55 57.68 40.66
CA LYS A 2 -13.84 57.08 39.50
C LYS A 2 -14.52 55.78 39.20
N GLY A 3 -15.22 55.73 38.07
CA GLY A 3 -15.76 54.47 37.50
C GLY A 3 -14.67 53.69 36.75
N VAL A 4 -14.36 52.51 37.24
CA VAL A 4 -13.44 51.60 36.57
C VAL A 4 -14.25 50.69 35.63
N PHE A 5 -14.10 50.94 34.34
CA PHE A 5 -14.62 50.03 33.27
C PHE A 5 -13.71 48.82 33.17
N PHE A 6 -14.19 47.70 33.63
CA PHE A 6 -13.51 46.38 33.47
C PHE A 6 -13.89 45.81 32.11
N CYS A 7 -12.97 45.97 31.13
CA CYS A 7 -13.14 45.42 29.79
C CYS A 7 -12.76 43.92 29.80
N CYS A 8 -13.76 43.04 29.81
CA CYS A 8 -13.60 41.60 29.73
C CYS A 8 -13.25 41.21 28.29
N ILE A 9 -11.96 41.00 28.00
CA ILE A 9 -11.51 40.49 26.72
C ILE A 9 -11.71 38.96 26.72
N LEU A 10 -12.77 38.52 26.04
CA LEU A 10 -13.06 37.11 25.79
C LEU A 10 -12.11 36.63 24.70
N THR A 11 -11.00 35.99 25.06
CA THR A 11 -10.12 35.31 24.11
C THR A 11 -10.75 34.01 23.68
N MET A 12 -11.33 34.02 22.48
CA MET A 12 -11.91 32.87 21.83
C MET A 12 -10.77 31.97 21.28
N TRP A 13 -10.46 30.90 22.01
CA TRP A 13 -9.53 29.87 21.56
C TRP A 13 -10.18 29.08 20.43
N MET A 14 -9.72 29.36 19.22
CA MET A 14 -10.01 28.53 18.06
C MET A 14 -9.32 27.19 18.21
N VAL A 15 -10.02 26.16 18.66
CA VAL A 15 -9.58 24.77 18.61
C VAL A 15 -9.65 24.33 17.15
N SER A 16 -8.51 24.43 16.46
CA SER A 16 -8.36 23.85 15.14
C SER A 16 -8.28 22.32 15.28
N CYS A 17 -9.39 21.64 15.11
CA CYS A 17 -9.40 20.18 14.90
C CYS A 17 -8.67 19.87 13.61
N LYS A 18 -7.37 19.58 13.69
CA LYS A 18 -6.67 18.86 12.60
C LYS A 18 -7.24 17.45 12.59
N THR A 19 -8.10 17.18 11.65
CA THR A 19 -8.51 15.81 11.30
C THR A 19 -7.24 15.09 10.87
N ALA A 20 -6.65 14.30 11.76
CA ALA A 20 -5.54 13.41 11.42
C ALA A 20 -6.10 12.41 10.39
N LYS A 21 -5.66 12.55 9.15
CA LYS A 21 -5.98 11.61 8.09
C LYS A 21 -5.32 10.29 8.49
N GLU A 22 -6.13 9.31 8.81
CA GLU A 22 -5.68 7.99 9.25
C GLU A 22 -4.73 7.43 8.19
N SER A 23 -3.45 7.25 8.56
CA SER A 23 -2.45 6.65 7.67
C SER A 23 -2.75 5.16 7.56
N VAL A 24 -2.96 4.69 6.34
CA VAL A 24 -3.17 3.26 6.08
C VAL A 24 -1.90 2.49 6.45
N SER A 25 -2.05 1.40 7.22
CA SER A 25 -0.93 0.54 7.59
C SER A 25 -0.39 -0.21 6.37
N LEU A 26 0.92 -0.47 6.33
CA LEU A 26 1.53 -1.33 5.31
C LEU A 26 1.04 -2.78 5.42
N THR A 27 0.86 -3.26 6.65
CA THR A 27 0.51 -4.66 6.96
C THR A 27 -0.97 -4.84 7.25
N GLY A 28 -1.51 -6.03 6.97
CA GLY A 28 -2.92 -6.36 7.19
C GLY A 28 -3.88 -5.72 6.19
N VAL A 29 -3.35 -5.16 5.10
CA VAL A 29 -4.12 -4.51 4.04
C VAL A 29 -3.89 -5.25 2.73
N LYS A 30 -4.95 -5.45 1.97
CA LYS A 30 -4.85 -5.93 0.60
C LYS A 30 -4.52 -4.75 -0.33
N TRP A 31 -3.35 -4.78 -0.91
CA TRP A 31 -2.85 -3.77 -1.83
C TRP A 31 -3.01 -4.24 -3.27
N VAL A 32 -3.89 -3.63 -4.03
CA VAL A 32 -4.20 -3.96 -5.43
C VAL A 32 -3.36 -3.12 -6.37
N ALA A 33 -2.70 -3.78 -7.33
CA ALA A 33 -1.81 -3.10 -8.26
C ALA A 33 -2.58 -2.18 -9.22
N GLU A 34 -2.15 -0.93 -9.30
CA GLU A 34 -2.60 0.05 -10.30
C GLU A 34 -1.58 0.18 -11.44
N SER A 35 -0.29 0.17 -11.13
CA SER A 35 0.77 0.23 -12.15
C SER A 35 2.02 -0.54 -11.74
N LEU A 36 2.72 -1.09 -12.74
CA LEU A 36 4.00 -1.77 -12.61
C LEU A 36 4.97 -1.20 -13.66
N ASN A 37 6.15 -0.76 -13.22
CA ASN A 37 7.16 -0.11 -14.06
C ASN A 37 6.56 1.01 -14.96
N GLY A 38 5.68 1.83 -14.38
CA GLY A 38 5.02 2.94 -15.08
C GLY A 38 3.91 2.53 -16.05
N LYS A 39 3.62 1.24 -16.20
CA LYS A 39 2.52 0.75 -17.04
C LYS A 39 1.31 0.42 -16.18
N GLU A 40 0.15 0.92 -16.58
CA GLU A 40 -1.13 0.63 -15.93
C GLU A 40 -1.45 -0.87 -16.03
N VAL A 41 -1.83 -1.47 -14.90
CA VAL A 41 -2.27 -2.88 -14.84
C VAL A 41 -3.73 -2.94 -15.30
N LYS A 42 -3.94 -3.44 -16.51
CA LYS A 42 -5.28 -3.67 -17.06
C LYS A 42 -5.63 -5.14 -16.95
N PHE A 43 -6.72 -5.42 -16.25
CA PHE A 43 -7.24 -6.78 -16.15
C PHE A 43 -7.96 -7.15 -17.45
N LYS A 44 -7.45 -8.16 -18.14
CA LYS A 44 -8.14 -8.78 -19.27
C LYS A 44 -9.18 -9.77 -18.75
N GLU A 45 -10.20 -10.02 -19.52
CA GLU A 45 -11.21 -11.04 -19.21
C GLU A 45 -10.53 -12.40 -18.94
N GLY A 46 -10.84 -13.03 -17.82
CA GLY A 46 -10.20 -14.26 -17.36
C GLY A 46 -8.92 -14.10 -16.54
N MET A 47 -8.39 -12.87 -16.39
CA MET A 47 -7.26 -12.61 -15.48
C MET A 47 -7.75 -12.24 -14.08
N SER A 48 -7.03 -12.72 -13.10
CA SER A 48 -7.29 -12.37 -11.70
C SER A 48 -6.60 -11.06 -11.33
N GLU A 49 -7.16 -10.40 -10.34
CA GLU A 49 -6.60 -9.19 -9.74
C GLU A 49 -5.16 -9.41 -9.25
N VAL A 50 -4.25 -8.48 -9.55
CA VAL A 50 -2.88 -8.48 -9.03
C VAL A 50 -2.87 -7.77 -7.69
N PHE A 51 -2.50 -8.46 -6.64
CA PHE A 51 -2.45 -7.85 -5.30
C PHE A 51 -1.38 -8.46 -4.41
N ILE A 52 -0.97 -7.70 -3.41
CA ILE A 52 -0.10 -8.15 -2.31
C ILE A 52 -0.74 -7.89 -0.96
N THR A 53 -0.44 -8.76 -0.01
CA THR A 53 -0.74 -8.57 1.41
C THR A 53 0.51 -8.89 2.23
N LEU A 54 0.88 -7.99 3.13
CA LEU A 54 2.00 -8.20 4.06
C LEU A 54 1.44 -8.51 5.43
N GLU A 55 1.88 -9.61 6.03
CA GLU A 55 1.48 -10.05 7.37
C GLU A 55 2.57 -9.68 8.38
N ALA A 56 2.20 -8.96 9.44
CA ALA A 56 3.15 -8.42 10.41
C ALA A 56 3.79 -9.52 11.28
N LYS A 57 3.01 -10.52 11.68
CA LYS A 57 3.42 -11.52 12.69
C LYS A 57 4.64 -12.31 12.25
N ASP A 58 4.59 -12.91 11.07
CA ASP A 58 5.63 -13.82 10.56
C ASP A 58 6.45 -13.21 9.43
N LYS A 59 6.30 -11.90 9.18
CA LYS A 59 6.96 -11.18 8.06
C LYS A 59 6.75 -11.85 6.70
N LYS A 60 5.55 -12.37 6.48
CA LYS A 60 5.15 -13.02 5.23
C LYS A 60 4.51 -12.06 4.27
N VAL A 61 4.75 -12.29 2.99
CA VAL A 61 4.03 -11.65 1.90
C VAL A 61 3.36 -12.71 1.05
N PHE A 62 2.15 -12.43 0.62
CA PHE A 62 1.40 -13.33 -0.26
C PHE A 62 0.40 -12.54 -1.10
N GLY A 63 -0.10 -13.17 -2.12
CA GLY A 63 -1.09 -12.56 -2.99
C GLY A 63 -1.24 -13.29 -4.32
N ARG A 64 -1.49 -12.50 -5.35
CA ARG A 64 -1.66 -12.98 -6.72
C ARG A 64 -0.91 -12.06 -7.68
N ALA A 65 -0.15 -12.66 -8.58
CA ALA A 65 0.69 -11.95 -9.53
C ALA A 65 0.03 -11.80 -10.93
N GLY A 66 -1.28 -12.03 -10.99
CA GLY A 66 -2.06 -12.11 -12.25
C GLY A 66 -2.63 -13.50 -12.44
N CYS A 67 -1.85 -14.41 -12.95
CA CYS A 67 -2.25 -15.82 -13.10
C CYS A 67 -2.03 -16.62 -11.82
N ASN A 68 -0.81 -16.58 -11.30
CA ASN A 68 -0.41 -17.43 -10.20
C ASN A 68 -0.55 -16.76 -8.83
N ARG A 69 -0.81 -17.59 -7.82
CA ARG A 69 -0.65 -17.19 -6.42
C ARG A 69 0.82 -17.23 -6.06
N PHE A 70 1.25 -16.31 -5.20
CA PHE A 70 2.60 -16.30 -4.71
C PHE A 70 2.64 -16.14 -3.19
N PHE A 71 3.77 -16.48 -2.64
CA PHE A 71 4.11 -16.31 -1.22
C PHE A 71 5.61 -16.04 -1.10
N GLY A 72 6.00 -15.45 0.02
CA GLY A 72 7.39 -15.17 0.32
C GLY A 72 7.53 -14.54 1.70
N ALA A 73 8.69 -13.95 1.93
CA ALA A 73 8.99 -13.17 3.12
C ALA A 73 9.37 -11.75 2.74
N TYR A 74 9.29 -10.84 3.70
CA TYR A 74 9.77 -9.48 3.55
C TYR A 74 10.59 -9.07 4.77
N GLU A 75 11.50 -8.13 4.57
CA GLU A 75 12.20 -7.42 5.62
C GLU A 75 11.78 -5.95 5.60
N LEU A 76 11.56 -5.41 6.77
CA LEU A 76 11.13 -4.04 6.98
C LEU A 76 12.01 -3.38 8.04
N ASN A 77 12.67 -2.30 7.64
CA ASN A 77 13.43 -1.43 8.52
C ASN A 77 13.09 0.03 8.18
N GLU A 78 12.26 0.66 9.02
CA GLU A 78 11.69 1.99 8.75
C GLU A 78 10.98 2.05 7.39
N ALA A 79 11.54 2.80 6.43
CA ALA A 79 11.02 2.90 5.07
C ALA A 79 11.68 1.93 4.07
N GLN A 80 12.69 1.19 4.51
CA GLN A 80 13.33 0.16 3.69
C GLN A 80 12.49 -1.11 3.69
N LEU A 81 12.22 -1.63 2.52
CA LEU A 81 11.42 -2.82 2.30
C LEU A 81 12.09 -3.68 1.24
N SER A 82 12.29 -4.94 1.53
CA SER A 82 12.77 -5.93 0.56
C SER A 82 11.99 -7.22 0.67
N PHE A 83 11.94 -7.96 -0.43
CA PHE A 83 11.25 -9.24 -0.53
C PHE A 83 12.24 -10.36 -0.81
N SER A 84 11.98 -11.54 -0.25
CA SER A 84 12.85 -12.71 -0.40
C SER A 84 12.07 -14.02 -0.34
N GLY A 85 12.70 -15.11 -0.75
CA GLY A 85 12.11 -16.45 -0.66
C GLY A 85 10.81 -16.60 -1.45
N MET A 86 10.69 -15.89 -2.58
CA MET A 86 9.48 -15.88 -3.38
C MET A 86 9.22 -17.23 -4.03
N GLY A 87 8.03 -17.76 -3.83
CA GLY A 87 7.50 -18.95 -4.50
C GLY A 87 6.16 -18.64 -5.14
N ALA A 88 5.83 -19.37 -6.20
CA ALA A 88 4.54 -19.22 -6.88
C ALA A 88 4.01 -20.57 -7.38
N THR A 89 2.69 -20.67 -7.55
CA THR A 89 2.09 -21.75 -8.33
C THR A 89 2.53 -21.64 -9.79
N LYS A 90 2.49 -22.72 -10.53
CA LYS A 90 2.96 -22.78 -11.93
C LYS A 90 1.79 -23.16 -12.84
N MET A 91 0.77 -22.32 -12.90
CA MET A 91 -0.29 -22.47 -13.89
C MET A 91 0.17 -21.84 -15.21
N ALA A 92 -0.11 -22.52 -16.32
CA ALA A 92 0.14 -21.97 -17.64
C ALA A 92 -0.98 -21.01 -18.02
N CYS A 93 -0.66 -19.74 -18.21
CA CYS A 93 -1.60 -18.72 -18.66
C CYS A 93 -1.16 -18.12 -20.00
N PRO A 94 -2.11 -17.68 -20.84
CA PRO A 94 -1.78 -17.14 -22.16
C PRO A 94 -0.90 -15.88 -22.12
N ASP A 95 -0.97 -15.11 -21.04
CA ASP A 95 -0.24 -13.85 -20.87
C ASP A 95 0.46 -13.86 -19.50
N MET A 96 1.78 -14.01 -19.52
CA MET A 96 2.63 -14.02 -18.31
C MET A 96 3.40 -12.72 -18.11
N ASP A 97 3.22 -11.72 -18.96
CA ASP A 97 3.99 -10.47 -18.92
C ASP A 97 3.78 -9.70 -17.63
N ILE A 98 2.54 -9.61 -17.16
CA ILE A 98 2.20 -8.93 -15.91
C ILE A 98 2.86 -9.65 -14.73
N GLU A 99 2.80 -10.99 -14.69
CA GLU A 99 3.39 -11.79 -13.62
C GLU A 99 4.92 -11.65 -13.61
N THR A 100 5.57 -11.75 -14.76
CA THR A 100 7.02 -11.56 -14.90
C THR A 100 7.44 -10.17 -14.43
N THR A 101 6.72 -9.12 -14.86
CA THR A 101 6.97 -7.75 -14.44
C THR A 101 6.75 -7.57 -12.92
N PHE A 102 5.70 -8.18 -12.38
CA PHE A 102 5.39 -8.11 -10.96
C PHE A 102 6.51 -8.71 -10.10
N PHE A 103 7.01 -9.91 -10.42
CA PHE A 103 8.12 -10.50 -9.67
C PHE A 103 9.40 -9.70 -9.79
N LYS A 104 9.67 -9.12 -10.97
CA LYS A 104 10.82 -8.21 -11.14
C LYS A 104 10.71 -6.97 -10.28
N VAL A 105 9.53 -6.38 -10.17
CA VAL A 105 9.26 -5.25 -9.27
C VAL A 105 9.51 -5.62 -7.81
N LEU A 106 9.06 -6.80 -7.36
CA LEU A 106 9.33 -7.24 -5.97
C LEU A 106 10.83 -7.44 -5.73
N GLU A 107 11.55 -8.04 -6.69
CA GLU A 107 13.01 -8.22 -6.61
C GLU A 107 13.76 -6.89 -6.52
N ASP A 108 13.35 -5.88 -7.29
CA ASP A 108 14.01 -4.58 -7.37
C ASP A 108 13.62 -3.62 -6.24
N THR A 109 12.61 -3.97 -5.43
CA THR A 109 12.11 -3.13 -4.36
C THR A 109 13.14 -2.97 -3.25
N LYS A 110 13.43 -1.72 -2.86
CA LYS A 110 14.33 -1.35 -1.75
C LYS A 110 13.67 -0.49 -0.69
N SER A 111 12.62 0.23 -1.05
CA SER A 111 11.90 1.10 -0.13
C SER A 111 10.44 1.28 -0.53
N PHE A 112 9.66 1.88 0.35
CA PHE A 112 8.26 2.19 0.07
C PHE A 112 7.84 3.53 0.65
N VAL A 113 6.74 4.06 0.12
CA VAL A 113 6.02 5.21 0.67
C VAL A 113 4.53 4.91 0.63
N ILE A 114 3.83 5.21 1.71
CA ILE A 114 2.37 5.21 1.73
C ILE A 114 1.91 6.65 1.77
N LYS A 115 1.09 7.05 0.80
CA LYS A 115 0.47 8.36 0.74
C LYS A 115 -1.01 8.21 0.44
N ASN A 116 -1.84 8.69 1.35
CA ASN A 116 -3.27 8.46 1.34
C ASN A 116 -3.58 6.95 1.42
N ASP A 117 -4.24 6.41 0.39
CA ASP A 117 -4.60 4.99 0.23
C ASP A 117 -3.72 4.28 -0.81
N LYS A 118 -2.55 4.85 -1.14
CA LYS A 118 -1.62 4.30 -2.13
C LYS A 118 -0.30 3.90 -1.51
N LEU A 119 0.12 2.67 -1.83
CA LEU A 119 1.44 2.14 -1.55
C LEU A 119 2.29 2.26 -2.82
N MET A 120 3.41 2.94 -2.71
CA MET A 120 4.40 3.07 -3.78
C MET A 120 5.64 2.28 -3.40
N LEU A 121 5.97 1.26 -4.17
CA LEU A 121 7.25 0.55 -4.08
C LEU A 121 8.29 1.29 -4.91
N LYS A 122 9.51 1.39 -4.38
CA LYS A 122 10.61 2.11 -5.01
C LYS A 122 11.85 1.22 -5.09
N ASP A 123 12.58 1.37 -6.19
CA ASP A 123 14.01 1.06 -6.25
C ASP A 123 14.81 2.20 -5.59
N ASP A 124 16.08 2.37 -5.92
CA ASP A 124 16.91 3.41 -5.31
C ASP A 124 16.35 4.83 -5.57
N ASN A 125 15.79 5.09 -6.75
CA ASN A 125 15.45 6.45 -7.20
C ASN A 125 14.02 6.63 -7.68
N ASN A 126 13.36 5.56 -8.16
CA ASN A 126 12.09 5.66 -8.87
C ASN A 126 10.98 4.87 -8.19
N VAL A 127 9.74 5.31 -8.43
CA VAL A 127 8.56 4.50 -8.12
C VAL A 127 8.42 3.44 -9.21
N ILE A 128 8.54 2.17 -8.83
CA ILE A 128 8.45 1.03 -9.73
C ILE A 128 7.12 0.29 -9.66
N ALA A 129 6.32 0.53 -8.63
CA ALA A 129 4.93 0.05 -8.58
C ALA A 129 4.06 0.96 -7.73
N VAL A 130 2.80 1.03 -8.09
CA VAL A 130 1.76 1.72 -7.32
C VAL A 130 0.62 0.74 -7.07
N PHE A 131 0.24 0.62 -5.81
CA PHE A 131 -0.88 -0.18 -5.35
C PHE A 131 -1.88 0.71 -4.62
N LYS A 132 -3.13 0.32 -4.65
CA LYS A 132 -4.21 0.96 -3.90
C LYS A 132 -4.71 0.05 -2.79
N ALA A 133 -4.93 0.61 -1.61
CA ALA A 133 -5.55 -0.12 -0.51
C ALA A 133 -6.99 -0.50 -0.86
N GLN A 134 -7.29 -1.79 -0.82
CA GLN A 134 -8.65 -2.27 -0.85
C GLN A 134 -9.19 -2.26 0.59
N LYS A 135 -10.12 -1.35 0.87
CA LYS A 135 -10.84 -1.36 2.13
C LYS A 135 -11.71 -2.62 2.14
N GLU A 136 -11.51 -3.48 3.13
CA GLU A 136 -12.47 -4.55 3.37
C GLU A 136 -13.81 -3.89 3.71
N THR A 137 -14.78 -4.03 2.80
CA THR A 137 -16.17 -3.83 3.15
C THR A 137 -16.52 -4.97 4.09
N SER A 138 -16.47 -4.72 5.39
CA SER A 138 -17.00 -5.64 6.38
C SER A 138 -18.48 -5.88 6.03
N LYS A 139 -18.77 -7.02 5.40
CA LYS A 139 -20.13 -7.55 5.39
C LYS A 139 -20.46 -7.83 6.85
N LYS A 140 -21.27 -6.95 7.45
CA LYS A 140 -22.04 -7.32 8.63
C LYS A 140 -23.01 -8.42 8.18
N GLU A 141 -22.76 -9.64 8.60
CA GLU A 141 -23.80 -10.64 8.74
C GLU A 141 -24.72 -10.25 9.90
#